data_ca826c1a6436f0347c2334164771321a
#
_entry.id   ca826c1a6436f0347c2334164771321a
#
_cell.length_a   1.000
_cell.length_b   1.000
_cell.length_c   1.000
_cell.angle_alpha   90.00
_cell.angle_beta   90.00
_cell.angle_gamma   90.00
#
_symmetry.space_group_name_H-M   'P 1'
#
loop_
_entity.id
_entity.type
_entity.pdbx_description
1 polymer ?
#
loop_
_entity_poly.entity_id
_entity_poly.type
_entity_poly.pdbx_seq_one_letter_code
_entity_poly.pdbx_strand_id
1 'polypeptide(L)'
;MNKKLVISSFIVLFAFLFSSQHSNIQSLTTDCTPQTLFFTNHEPIEIDSNSDFEALGFPGSGTSEDPYIIEGYSIESTGTLSYGIYVTDTTAHFIIRNCHIVQDYFGIYVREVAPYTSKIINNTCLGNTNTSIGIVVETRGCSVINNTCSNSSQGIRTILARFITIEGNKISNCYDQGINIHLSYSNNITYNELTNCTEFGVALVGGLSYYNLVHHNIFIDNAFVETYDIDGELFGNITSQGYDDGLQNTWYDEESKTGNFYSDYTGKGDYAIDGDAESVDIYPKKIGAEGSSFLFIISLITIISLASKRVINNKL
;
A
#
# COMPACT_ATOMS: atom_id res chain seq x y z
N MET A 1 -47.52 28.71 12.43
CA MET A 1 -46.86 27.52 13.07
C MET A 1 -45.37 27.74 13.09
N ASN A 2 -44.79 27.81 14.27
CA ASN A 2 -43.39 28.29 14.47
C ASN A 2 -42.40 27.22 14.09
N LYS A 3 -41.53 27.51 13.11
CA LYS A 3 -40.45 26.61 12.65
C LYS A 3 -39.48 26.12 13.76
N LYS A 4 -39.39 26.84 14.87
CA LYS A 4 -38.61 26.43 16.06
C LYS A 4 -39.20 25.25 16.82
N LEU A 5 -40.51 25.00 16.75
CA LEU A 5 -41.17 23.89 17.47
C LEU A 5 -40.95 22.54 16.77
N VAL A 6 -40.79 22.55 15.44
CA VAL A 6 -40.58 21.33 14.64
C VAL A 6 -39.16 20.76 14.83
N ILE A 7 -38.15 21.63 14.94
CA ILE A 7 -36.76 21.20 15.14
C ILE A 7 -36.58 20.60 16.55
N SER A 8 -37.23 21.16 17.56
CA SER A 8 -37.21 20.62 18.93
C SER A 8 -37.83 19.24 19.03
N SER A 9 -38.93 18.97 18.30
CA SER A 9 -39.58 17.66 18.29
C SER A 9 -38.75 16.57 17.60
N PHE A 10 -37.96 16.92 16.58
CA PHE A 10 -37.09 15.94 15.91
C PHE A 10 -35.86 15.56 16.77
N ILE A 11 -35.28 16.49 17.51
CA ILE A 11 -34.15 16.22 18.39
C ILE A 11 -34.60 15.36 19.58
N VAL A 12 -35.77 15.57 20.15
CA VAL A 12 -36.31 14.77 21.23
C VAL A 12 -36.69 13.37 20.76
N LEU A 13 -37.19 13.20 19.52
CA LEU A 13 -37.50 11.89 18.97
C LEU A 13 -36.26 11.06 18.68
N PHE A 14 -35.15 11.71 18.23
CA PHE A 14 -33.85 11.03 18.03
C PHE A 14 -33.20 10.61 19.35
N ALA A 15 -33.33 11.42 20.41
CA ALA A 15 -32.85 11.07 21.75
C ALA A 15 -33.64 9.91 22.37
N PHE A 16 -34.95 9.80 22.10
CA PHE A 16 -35.82 8.69 22.59
C PHE A 16 -35.54 7.37 21.86
N LEU A 17 -35.15 7.40 20.58
CA LEU A 17 -34.78 6.20 19.84
C LEU A 17 -33.41 5.65 20.29
N PHE A 18 -32.50 6.49 20.82
CA PHE A 18 -31.23 6.04 21.39
C PHE A 18 -31.36 5.55 22.85
N SER A 19 -32.35 6.03 23.63
CA SER A 19 -32.49 5.63 25.03
C SER A 19 -33.26 4.31 25.21
N SER A 20 -34.02 3.82 24.22
CA SER A 20 -34.75 2.56 24.30
C SER A 20 -33.96 1.31 23.90
N GLN A 21 -32.72 1.46 23.46
CA GLN A 21 -31.83 0.35 23.08
C GLN A 21 -30.79 0.00 24.17
N HIS A 22 -30.85 0.65 25.35
CA HIS A 22 -29.83 0.46 26.41
C HIS A 22 -30.15 -0.61 27.45
N SER A 23 -31.16 -1.44 27.26
CA SER A 23 -31.53 -2.42 28.27
C SER A 23 -31.28 -3.89 27.95
N ASN A 24 -30.52 -4.22 26.88
CA ASN A 24 -30.08 -5.60 26.63
C ASN A 24 -28.74 -5.70 25.89
N ILE A 25 -27.75 -4.89 26.28
CA ILE A 25 -26.34 -5.22 25.96
C ILE A 25 -25.82 -6.02 27.16
N GLN A 26 -26.14 -7.30 27.22
CA GLN A 26 -25.22 -8.23 27.88
C GLN A 26 -23.88 -8.06 27.23
N SER A 27 -22.88 -7.74 28.03
CA SER A 27 -21.48 -7.62 27.64
C SER A 27 -21.05 -8.85 26.87
N LEU A 28 -21.12 -8.80 25.53
CA LEU A 28 -20.24 -9.58 24.72
C LEU A 28 -18.85 -8.97 24.91
N THR A 29 -18.20 -9.29 26.02
CA THR A 29 -16.75 -9.28 26.09
C THR A 29 -16.30 -10.39 25.16
N THR A 30 -16.29 -10.10 23.86
CA THR A 30 -15.41 -10.83 22.96
C THR A 30 -14.01 -10.51 23.48
N ASP A 31 -13.40 -11.48 24.14
CA ASP A 31 -11.97 -11.50 24.36
C ASP A 31 -11.31 -11.24 22.99
N CYS A 32 -11.03 -9.97 22.70
CA CYS A 32 -10.05 -9.60 21.68
C CYS A 32 -8.67 -9.89 22.29
N THR A 33 -8.39 -11.16 22.54
CA THR A 33 -7.01 -11.59 22.65
C THR A 33 -6.39 -11.27 21.28
N PRO A 34 -5.33 -10.45 21.22
CA PRO A 34 -4.60 -10.26 19.99
C PRO A 34 -4.25 -11.66 19.49
N GLN A 35 -4.76 -12.05 18.33
CA GLN A 35 -4.38 -13.29 17.70
C GLN A 35 -2.90 -13.14 17.38
N THR A 36 -2.04 -13.75 18.17
CA THR A 36 -0.62 -13.85 17.89
C THR A 36 -0.55 -14.59 16.56
N LEU A 37 -0.14 -13.91 15.51
CA LEU A 37 0.15 -14.54 14.22
C LEU A 37 1.34 -15.46 14.49
N PHE A 38 1.10 -16.76 14.49
CA PHE A 38 2.17 -17.74 14.55
C PHE A 38 2.65 -17.94 13.11
N PHE A 39 3.86 -17.46 12.83
CA PHE A 39 4.53 -17.73 11.58
C PHE A 39 5.22 -19.09 11.65
N THR A 40 5.18 -19.83 10.54
CA THR A 40 5.99 -21.02 10.36
C THR A 40 7.30 -20.60 9.67
N ASN A 41 8.43 -20.93 10.28
CA ASN A 41 9.73 -20.69 9.64
C ASN A 41 9.81 -21.50 8.34
N HIS A 42 10.24 -20.84 7.28
CA HIS A 42 10.35 -21.42 5.95
C HIS A 42 11.61 -20.91 5.26
N GLU A 43 12.26 -21.75 4.49
CA GLU A 43 13.30 -21.34 3.56
C GLU A 43 12.69 -20.45 2.47
N PRO A 44 13.51 -19.68 1.72
CA PRO A 44 13.03 -18.93 0.58
C PRO A 44 12.18 -19.76 -0.37
N ILE A 45 11.11 -19.18 -0.90
CA ILE A 45 10.12 -19.84 -1.78
C ILE A 45 10.37 -19.39 -3.21
N GLU A 46 10.57 -20.35 -4.11
CA GLU A 46 10.70 -20.12 -5.54
C GLU A 46 9.63 -20.91 -6.30
N ILE A 47 8.90 -20.21 -7.17
CA ILE A 47 7.87 -20.73 -8.06
C ILE A 47 8.24 -20.28 -9.46
N ASP A 48 8.57 -21.23 -10.34
CA ASP A 48 8.91 -20.98 -11.74
C ASP A 48 7.97 -21.70 -12.74
N SER A 49 6.95 -22.36 -12.21
CA SER A 49 5.90 -23.01 -13.01
C SER A 49 4.61 -23.23 -12.20
N ASN A 50 3.50 -23.56 -12.89
CA ASN A 50 2.26 -23.92 -12.21
C ASN A 50 2.38 -25.15 -11.30
N SER A 51 3.25 -26.11 -11.65
CA SER A 51 3.44 -27.35 -10.89
C SER A 51 4.14 -27.17 -9.56
N ASP A 52 4.89 -26.08 -9.38
CA ASP A 52 5.63 -25.85 -8.14
C ASP A 52 4.71 -25.53 -6.97
N PHE A 53 3.57 -24.89 -7.23
CA PHE A 53 2.58 -24.67 -6.17
C PHE A 53 2.08 -25.99 -5.58
N GLU A 54 1.81 -27.00 -6.42
CA GLU A 54 1.38 -28.32 -5.97
C GLU A 54 2.54 -29.09 -5.32
N ALA A 55 3.73 -29.04 -5.93
CA ALA A 55 4.92 -29.74 -5.42
C ALA A 55 5.32 -29.24 -4.02
N LEU A 56 5.15 -27.96 -3.75
CA LEU A 56 5.40 -27.33 -2.43
C LEU A 56 4.19 -27.45 -1.50
N GLY A 57 3.06 -27.99 -1.98
CA GLY A 57 1.88 -28.25 -1.15
C GLY A 57 1.05 -27.04 -0.80
N PHE A 58 1.10 -25.95 -1.58
CA PHE A 58 0.27 -24.78 -1.35
C PHE A 58 -1.21 -25.09 -1.64
N PRO A 59 -2.14 -24.71 -0.75
CA PRO A 59 -3.56 -24.95 -0.94
C PRO A 59 -4.11 -24.10 -2.09
N GLY A 60 -5.13 -24.63 -2.78
CA GLY A 60 -5.80 -24.06 -3.95
C GLY A 60 -5.61 -24.90 -5.20
N SER A 61 -6.26 -24.49 -6.28
CA SER A 61 -6.18 -25.14 -7.59
C SER A 61 -5.64 -24.22 -8.69
N GLY A 62 -5.23 -23.01 -8.34
CA GLY A 62 -4.68 -22.02 -9.27
C GLY A 62 -5.70 -21.36 -10.19
N THR A 63 -7.01 -21.51 -9.92
CA THR A 63 -8.08 -20.82 -10.64
C THR A 63 -8.39 -19.46 -10.00
N SER A 64 -9.17 -18.63 -10.68
CA SER A 64 -9.62 -17.34 -10.12
C SER A 64 -10.51 -17.49 -8.89
N GLU A 65 -11.29 -18.57 -8.82
CA GLU A 65 -12.20 -18.90 -7.72
C GLU A 65 -11.49 -19.60 -6.57
N ASP A 66 -10.39 -20.30 -6.86
CA ASP A 66 -9.61 -21.08 -5.90
C ASP A 66 -8.10 -20.92 -6.17
N PRO A 67 -7.54 -19.72 -5.92
CA PRO A 67 -6.12 -19.44 -6.17
C PRO A 67 -5.21 -20.20 -5.20
N TYR A 68 -3.98 -20.48 -5.59
CA TYR A 68 -2.97 -20.97 -4.66
C TYR A 68 -2.67 -19.93 -3.58
N ILE A 69 -2.46 -20.39 -2.35
CA ILE A 69 -2.23 -19.53 -1.18
C ILE A 69 -0.85 -19.78 -0.57
N ILE A 70 0.01 -18.76 -0.59
CA ILE A 70 1.27 -18.75 0.16
C ILE A 70 1.03 -17.89 1.40
N GLU A 71 0.95 -18.50 2.59
CA GLU A 71 0.47 -17.79 3.78
C GLU A 71 1.16 -18.22 5.08
N GLY A 72 1.42 -17.24 5.95
CA GLY A 72 1.80 -17.48 7.35
C GLY A 72 3.25 -17.91 7.54
N TYR A 73 4.12 -17.62 6.60
CA TYR A 73 5.54 -17.96 6.70
C TYR A 73 6.39 -16.81 7.25
N SER A 74 7.40 -17.19 8.06
CA SER A 74 8.53 -16.34 8.42
C SER A 74 9.74 -16.78 7.59
N ILE A 75 10.25 -15.89 6.78
CA ILE A 75 11.34 -16.17 5.84
C ILE A 75 12.48 -15.20 6.09
N GLU A 76 13.68 -15.73 6.29
CA GLU A 76 14.93 -14.97 6.29
C GLU A 76 15.67 -15.24 4.99
N SER A 77 15.80 -14.21 4.15
CA SER A 77 16.46 -14.29 2.86
C SER A 77 17.74 -13.47 2.91
N THR A 78 18.87 -14.16 3.06
CA THR A 78 20.19 -13.55 3.21
C THR A 78 21.09 -13.77 2.00
N GLY A 79 21.95 -12.81 1.69
CA GLY A 79 22.93 -12.86 0.63
C GLY A 79 22.55 -12.01 -0.60
N THR A 80 23.50 -11.90 -1.51
CA THR A 80 23.38 -11.11 -2.73
C THR A 80 22.44 -11.78 -3.72
N LEU A 81 21.50 -11.01 -4.30
CA LEU A 81 20.48 -11.47 -5.26
C LEU A 81 19.51 -12.55 -4.68
N SER A 82 19.34 -12.55 -3.36
CA SER A 82 18.40 -13.46 -2.70
C SER A 82 16.95 -12.92 -2.76
N TYR A 83 16.00 -13.85 -2.72
CA TYR A 83 14.56 -13.56 -2.67
C TYR A 83 13.95 -14.23 -1.45
N GLY A 84 13.01 -13.58 -0.78
CA GLY A 84 12.19 -14.25 0.22
C GLY A 84 11.13 -15.13 -0.45
N ILE A 85 10.33 -14.53 -1.34
CA ILE A 85 9.36 -15.24 -2.18
C ILE A 85 9.53 -14.74 -3.62
N TYR A 86 9.85 -15.65 -4.53
CA TYR A 86 9.98 -15.38 -5.95
C TYR A 86 8.96 -16.18 -6.75
N VAL A 87 8.19 -15.50 -7.62
CA VAL A 87 7.19 -16.16 -8.48
C VAL A 87 7.36 -15.64 -9.90
N THR A 88 7.60 -16.57 -10.84
CA THR A 88 7.74 -16.28 -12.27
C THR A 88 7.06 -17.37 -13.12
N ASP A 89 6.92 -17.14 -14.42
CA ASP A 89 6.55 -18.11 -15.46
C ASP A 89 5.30 -18.98 -15.16
N THR A 90 4.35 -18.43 -14.41
CA THR A 90 3.10 -19.13 -14.06
C THR A 90 1.87 -18.46 -14.66
N THR A 91 0.89 -19.28 -15.00
CA THR A 91 -0.45 -18.84 -15.41
C THR A 91 -1.50 -19.04 -14.32
N ALA A 92 -1.12 -19.66 -13.21
CA ALA A 92 -2.00 -19.91 -12.09
C ALA A 92 -2.36 -18.62 -11.36
N HIS A 93 -3.57 -18.55 -10.81
CA HIS A 93 -3.93 -17.52 -9.84
C HIS A 93 -3.33 -17.85 -8.48
N PHE A 94 -2.73 -16.86 -7.83
CA PHE A 94 -2.14 -17.02 -6.51
C PHE A 94 -2.24 -15.77 -5.64
N ILE A 95 -2.14 -15.99 -4.34
CA ILE A 95 -2.14 -14.94 -3.32
C ILE A 95 -0.98 -15.20 -2.36
N ILE A 96 -0.10 -14.20 -2.21
CA ILE A 96 0.94 -14.18 -1.17
C ILE A 96 0.39 -13.30 -0.05
N ARG A 97 0.20 -13.86 1.14
CA ARG A 97 -0.40 -13.10 2.23
C ARG A 97 0.08 -13.49 3.62
N ASN A 98 0.01 -12.52 4.54
CA ASN A 98 0.31 -12.74 5.96
C ASN A 98 1.68 -13.40 6.18
N CYS A 99 2.67 -13.08 5.35
CA CYS A 99 4.05 -13.53 5.50
C CYS A 99 4.90 -12.43 6.16
N HIS A 100 5.90 -12.85 6.90
CA HIS A 100 6.92 -11.99 7.49
C HIS A 100 8.28 -12.31 6.85
N ILE A 101 8.86 -11.36 6.15
CA ILE A 101 10.06 -11.56 5.36
C ILE A 101 11.12 -10.56 5.81
N VAL A 102 12.29 -11.06 6.14
CA VAL A 102 13.49 -10.28 6.42
C VAL A 102 14.46 -10.51 5.28
N GLN A 103 14.84 -9.47 4.53
CA GLN A 103 15.57 -9.62 3.28
C GLN A 103 16.82 -8.76 3.19
N ASP A 104 17.88 -9.33 2.58
CA ASP A 104 19.07 -8.59 2.19
C ASP A 104 18.94 -7.98 0.78
N TYR A 105 18.11 -8.59 -0.11
CA TYR A 105 17.92 -8.08 -1.47
C TYR A 105 16.46 -7.90 -1.83
N PHE A 106 15.72 -8.94 -2.22
CA PHE A 106 14.27 -8.82 -2.51
C PHE A 106 13.42 -9.58 -1.49
N GLY A 107 12.40 -8.92 -0.93
CA GLY A 107 11.42 -9.59 -0.07
C GLY A 107 10.47 -10.47 -0.88
N ILE A 108 9.61 -9.87 -1.67
CA ILE A 108 8.70 -10.54 -2.60
C ILE A 108 8.97 -10.03 -4.00
N TYR A 109 9.20 -10.94 -4.96
CA TYR A 109 9.35 -10.58 -6.35
C TYR A 109 8.43 -11.40 -7.23
N VAL A 110 7.51 -10.72 -7.94
CA VAL A 110 6.58 -11.31 -8.90
C VAL A 110 6.87 -10.75 -10.28
N ARG A 111 7.27 -11.61 -11.22
CA ARG A 111 7.56 -11.20 -12.60
C ARG A 111 7.03 -12.22 -13.62
N GLU A 112 6.79 -11.75 -14.85
CA GLU A 112 6.45 -12.61 -16.00
C GLU A 112 5.33 -13.63 -15.73
N VAL A 113 4.37 -13.29 -14.85
CA VAL A 113 3.19 -14.11 -14.58
C VAL A 113 2.02 -13.68 -15.46
N ALA A 114 1.03 -14.57 -15.64
CA ALA A 114 -0.15 -14.25 -16.44
C ALA A 114 -0.88 -13.00 -15.89
N PRO A 115 -1.45 -12.16 -16.76
CA PRO A 115 -2.13 -10.93 -16.35
C PRO A 115 -3.29 -11.20 -15.37
N TYR A 116 -3.35 -10.37 -14.32
CA TYR A 116 -4.43 -10.37 -13.31
C TYR A 116 -4.54 -11.65 -12.46
N THR A 117 -3.45 -12.42 -12.35
CA THR A 117 -3.43 -13.67 -11.57
C THR A 117 -2.85 -13.51 -10.17
N SER A 118 -2.16 -12.41 -9.87
CA SER A 118 -1.37 -12.27 -8.65
C SER A 118 -1.93 -11.24 -7.67
N LYS A 119 -1.85 -11.56 -6.36
CA LYS A 119 -2.14 -10.62 -5.28
C LYS A 119 -1.10 -10.76 -4.17
N ILE A 120 -0.64 -9.64 -3.63
CA ILE A 120 0.31 -9.55 -2.52
C ILE A 120 -0.37 -8.74 -1.41
N ILE A 121 -0.78 -9.39 -0.31
CA ILE A 121 -1.71 -8.79 0.66
C ILE A 121 -1.24 -9.00 2.10
N ASN A 122 -1.22 -7.95 2.91
CA ASN A 122 -0.95 -8.01 4.35
C ASN A 122 0.40 -8.67 4.70
N ASN A 123 1.42 -8.54 3.88
CA ASN A 123 2.76 -9.03 4.20
C ASN A 123 3.59 -7.97 4.92
N THR A 124 4.59 -8.41 5.65
CA THR A 124 5.61 -7.54 6.25
C THR A 124 6.96 -7.86 5.64
N CYS A 125 7.60 -6.87 5.00
CA CYS A 125 8.93 -6.97 4.41
C CYS A 125 9.88 -6.01 5.13
N LEU A 126 10.91 -6.56 5.78
CA LEU A 126 11.90 -5.80 6.53
C LEU A 126 13.27 -5.91 5.87
N GLY A 127 13.77 -4.81 5.35
CA GLY A 127 15.10 -4.76 4.75
C GLY A 127 16.22 -4.82 5.81
N ASN A 128 17.26 -5.56 5.52
CA ASN A 128 18.47 -5.61 6.33
C ASN A 128 19.58 -4.72 5.77
N THR A 129 19.44 -4.28 4.53
CA THR A 129 20.47 -3.51 3.81
C THR A 129 19.88 -2.31 3.10
N ASN A 130 20.69 -1.32 2.83
CA ASN A 130 20.32 -0.15 2.03
C ASN A 130 20.21 -0.45 0.51
N THR A 131 20.33 -1.69 0.09
CA THR A 131 20.12 -2.15 -1.30
C THR A 131 18.92 -3.07 -1.43
N SER A 132 18.26 -3.42 -0.32
CA SER A 132 17.10 -4.31 -0.32
C SER A 132 15.84 -3.61 -0.84
N ILE A 133 14.94 -4.38 -1.45
CA ILE A 133 13.62 -3.90 -1.89
C ILE A 133 12.55 -4.80 -1.28
N GLY A 134 11.54 -4.18 -0.67
CA GLY A 134 10.48 -4.94 0.00
C GLY A 134 9.66 -5.78 -0.97
N ILE A 135 9.03 -5.16 -1.96
CA ILE A 135 8.17 -5.83 -2.96
C ILE A 135 8.54 -5.33 -4.36
N VAL A 136 8.78 -6.24 -5.28
CA VAL A 136 9.01 -5.94 -6.71
C VAL A 136 7.91 -6.57 -7.56
N VAL A 137 7.35 -5.80 -8.47
CA VAL A 137 6.31 -6.25 -9.41
C VAL A 137 6.71 -5.92 -10.84
N GLU A 138 6.89 -6.96 -11.66
CA GLU A 138 7.22 -6.87 -13.09
C GLU A 138 6.22 -7.69 -13.88
N THR A 139 4.95 -7.28 -13.85
CA THR A 139 3.85 -7.98 -14.52
C THR A 139 2.69 -7.04 -14.83
N ARG A 140 1.57 -7.60 -15.24
CA ARG A 140 0.34 -6.87 -15.55
C ARG A 140 -0.78 -7.25 -14.60
N GLY A 141 -1.41 -6.24 -13.96
CA GLY A 141 -2.65 -6.44 -13.21
C GLY A 141 -2.46 -7.09 -11.84
N CYS A 142 -1.31 -6.91 -11.19
CA CYS A 142 -1.09 -7.33 -9.79
C CYS A 142 -1.76 -6.35 -8.81
N SER A 143 -2.23 -6.87 -7.67
CA SER A 143 -2.71 -6.07 -6.55
C SER A 143 -1.74 -6.18 -5.37
N VAL A 144 -1.19 -5.05 -4.91
CA VAL A 144 -0.28 -4.93 -3.75
C VAL A 144 -1.00 -4.14 -2.67
N ILE A 145 -1.59 -4.84 -1.69
CA ILE A 145 -2.58 -4.25 -0.78
C ILE A 145 -2.20 -4.48 0.69
N ASN A 146 -2.27 -3.42 1.48
CA ASN A 146 -2.09 -3.46 2.95
C ASN A 146 -0.78 -4.12 3.42
N ASN A 147 0.29 -4.05 2.63
CA ASN A 147 1.59 -4.55 3.05
C ASN A 147 2.33 -3.50 3.90
N THR A 148 3.26 -3.97 4.72
CA THR A 148 4.19 -3.12 5.47
C THR A 148 5.60 -3.37 4.96
N CYS A 149 6.27 -2.33 4.47
CA CYS A 149 7.66 -2.40 4.00
C CYS A 149 8.49 -1.36 4.75
N SER A 150 9.63 -1.75 5.28
CA SER A 150 10.49 -0.79 5.98
C SER A 150 11.98 -1.14 5.94
N ASN A 151 12.82 -0.14 6.20
CA ASN A 151 14.27 -0.27 6.29
C ASN A 151 14.90 -0.87 5.02
N SER A 152 14.35 -0.57 3.87
CA SER A 152 14.80 -1.03 2.54
C SER A 152 15.33 0.16 1.73
N SER A 153 16.03 -0.08 0.63
CA SER A 153 16.28 0.97 -0.37
C SER A 153 14.94 1.50 -0.89
N GLN A 154 14.08 0.60 -1.35
CA GLN A 154 12.73 0.92 -1.80
C GLN A 154 11.71 0.00 -1.12
N GLY A 155 10.56 0.57 -0.74
CA GLY A 155 9.49 -0.23 -0.15
C GLY A 155 8.79 -1.10 -1.18
N ILE A 156 8.24 -0.49 -2.22
CA ILE A 156 7.58 -1.16 -3.36
C ILE A 156 8.15 -0.61 -4.65
N ARG A 157 8.50 -1.50 -5.58
CA ARG A 157 8.97 -1.13 -6.92
C ARG A 157 8.17 -1.83 -8.00
N THR A 158 7.75 -1.10 -9.01
CA THR A 158 7.24 -1.68 -10.27
C THR A 158 8.26 -1.46 -11.38
N ILE A 159 8.42 -2.46 -12.27
CA ILE A 159 9.32 -2.38 -13.41
C ILE A 159 8.56 -2.86 -14.66
N LEU A 160 8.49 -2.05 -15.70
CA LEU A 160 7.79 -2.38 -16.97
C LEU A 160 6.37 -2.93 -16.75
N ALA A 161 5.77 -2.58 -15.62
CA ALA A 161 4.48 -3.07 -15.16
C ALA A 161 3.33 -2.16 -15.60
N ARG A 162 2.10 -2.69 -15.58
CA ARG A 162 0.90 -1.91 -15.92
C ARG A 162 -0.36 -2.44 -15.25
N PHE A 163 -1.29 -1.54 -15.01
CA PHE A 163 -2.57 -1.84 -14.35
C PHE A 163 -2.37 -2.47 -12.96
N ILE A 164 -1.34 -2.02 -12.25
CA ILE A 164 -1.06 -2.43 -10.89
C ILE A 164 -1.88 -1.55 -9.94
N THR A 165 -2.48 -2.16 -8.93
CA THR A 165 -3.08 -1.46 -7.80
C THR A 165 -2.15 -1.55 -6.61
N ILE A 166 -1.69 -0.39 -6.10
CA ILE A 166 -0.88 -0.28 -4.88
C ILE A 166 -1.71 0.50 -3.88
N GLU A 167 -2.31 -0.19 -2.90
CA GLU A 167 -3.33 0.40 -2.05
C GLU A 167 -3.13 0.05 -0.57
N GLY A 168 -3.27 1.06 0.29
CA GLY A 168 -3.30 0.89 1.74
C GLY A 168 -1.98 0.38 2.36
N ASN A 169 -0.86 0.44 1.63
CA ASN A 169 0.42 -0.04 2.14
C ASN A 169 1.03 0.99 3.12
N LYS A 170 1.76 0.48 4.12
CA LYS A 170 2.57 1.27 5.04
C LYS A 170 4.04 1.10 4.72
N ILE A 171 4.68 2.19 4.34
CA ILE A 171 6.06 2.18 3.90
C ILE A 171 6.84 3.20 4.73
N SER A 172 7.97 2.80 5.28
CA SER A 172 8.73 3.68 6.16
C SER A 172 10.23 3.43 6.15
N ASN A 173 10.98 4.49 6.42
CA ASN A 173 12.43 4.44 6.58
C ASN A 173 13.14 3.82 5.35
N CYS A 174 12.71 4.20 4.14
CA CYS A 174 13.39 3.78 2.93
C CYS A 174 14.61 4.68 2.67
N TYR A 175 15.71 4.08 2.23
CA TYR A 175 16.96 4.80 1.93
C TYR A 175 16.88 5.59 0.62
N ASP A 176 15.96 5.20 -0.27
CA ASP A 176 15.65 5.91 -1.51
C ASP A 176 14.15 6.28 -1.51
N GLN A 177 13.34 5.66 -2.36
CA GLN A 177 11.93 5.96 -2.51
C GLN A 177 11.04 4.98 -1.75
N GLY A 178 9.93 5.45 -1.23
CA GLY A 178 8.89 4.59 -0.65
C GLY A 178 8.27 3.68 -1.71
N ILE A 179 7.68 4.27 -2.76
CA ILE A 179 7.15 3.58 -3.94
C ILE A 179 7.85 4.11 -5.18
N ASN A 180 8.44 3.21 -5.96
CA ASN A 180 9.11 3.53 -7.23
C ASN A 180 8.34 2.90 -8.40
N ILE A 181 7.78 3.72 -9.26
CA ILE A 181 7.09 3.33 -10.50
C ILE A 181 8.05 3.54 -11.65
N HIS A 182 8.78 2.49 -12.03
CA HIS A 182 9.84 2.56 -13.03
C HIS A 182 9.39 2.04 -14.38
N LEU A 183 9.40 2.88 -15.42
CA LEU A 183 8.98 2.55 -16.77
C LEU A 183 7.62 1.83 -16.80
N SER A 184 6.70 2.23 -15.95
CA SER A 184 5.44 1.55 -15.68
C SER A 184 4.25 2.48 -15.84
N TYR A 185 3.11 1.98 -16.34
CA TYR A 185 2.02 2.86 -16.75
C TYR A 185 0.62 2.34 -16.36
N SER A 186 -0.34 3.27 -16.29
CA SER A 186 -1.74 2.99 -15.95
C SER A 186 -1.88 2.28 -14.61
N ASN A 187 -1.06 2.64 -13.62
CA ASN A 187 -1.10 2.11 -12.28
C ASN A 187 -1.90 3.04 -11.37
N ASN A 188 -2.51 2.48 -10.33
CA ASN A 188 -3.27 3.22 -9.33
C ASN A 188 -2.57 3.10 -7.97
N ILE A 189 -2.11 4.23 -7.42
CA ILE A 189 -1.36 4.34 -6.18
C ILE A 189 -2.18 5.14 -5.18
N THR A 190 -2.87 4.46 -4.25
CA THR A 190 -3.88 5.09 -3.40
C THR A 190 -3.84 4.63 -1.96
N TYR A 191 -4.21 5.53 -1.05
CA TYR A 191 -4.35 5.25 0.38
C TYR A 191 -3.09 4.70 1.05
N ASN A 192 -1.91 4.88 0.46
CA ASN A 192 -0.65 4.44 1.05
C ASN A 192 -0.16 5.50 2.07
N GLU A 193 0.48 5.03 3.13
CA GLU A 193 1.19 5.85 4.11
C GLU A 193 2.69 5.71 3.88
N LEU A 194 3.35 6.81 3.55
CA LEU A 194 4.76 6.87 3.21
C LEU A 194 5.47 7.80 4.18
N THR A 195 6.36 7.26 5.00
CA THR A 195 6.96 7.99 6.10
C THR A 195 8.48 7.85 6.11
N ASN A 196 9.16 8.98 6.20
CA ASN A 196 10.62 9.01 6.43
C ASN A 196 11.42 8.24 5.37
N CYS A 197 11.05 8.39 4.09
CA CYS A 197 11.84 7.93 2.96
C CYS A 197 12.81 9.02 2.53
N THR A 198 14.08 8.67 2.29
CA THR A 198 15.16 9.65 2.16
C THR A 198 15.03 10.53 0.92
N GLU A 199 14.65 9.94 -0.24
CA GLU A 199 14.43 10.73 -1.46
C GLU A 199 12.95 11.13 -1.59
N PHE A 200 12.07 10.22 -1.99
CA PHE A 200 10.66 10.54 -2.23
C PHE A 200 9.74 9.49 -1.61
N GLY A 201 8.55 9.91 -1.20
CA GLY A 201 7.49 8.98 -0.85
C GLY A 201 7.06 8.16 -2.06
N VAL A 202 6.70 8.82 -3.17
CA VAL A 202 6.38 8.19 -4.46
C VAL A 202 7.22 8.83 -5.57
N ALA A 203 7.84 8.01 -6.42
CA ALA A 203 8.55 8.46 -7.61
C ALA A 203 8.05 7.72 -8.87
N LEU A 204 7.67 8.49 -9.88
CA LEU A 204 7.32 8.03 -11.22
C LEU A 204 8.52 8.27 -12.14
N VAL A 205 9.31 7.22 -12.42
CA VAL A 205 10.65 7.33 -12.99
C VAL A 205 10.71 6.87 -14.44
N GLY A 206 11.24 7.73 -15.29
CA GLY A 206 11.49 7.48 -16.71
C GLY A 206 10.29 7.76 -17.59
N GLY A 207 10.55 8.25 -18.81
CA GLY A 207 9.54 8.74 -19.76
C GLY A 207 8.50 7.71 -20.24
N LEU A 208 8.64 6.42 -19.85
CA LEU A 208 7.60 5.41 -20.04
C LEU A 208 6.72 5.21 -18.80
N SER A 209 6.89 6.02 -17.77
CA SER A 209 5.99 6.06 -16.60
C SER A 209 4.86 7.05 -16.90
N TYR A 210 3.74 6.57 -17.48
CA TYR A 210 2.66 7.43 -17.93
C TYR A 210 1.27 6.92 -17.54
N TYR A 211 0.29 7.84 -17.48
CA TYR A 211 -1.09 7.56 -17.07
C TYR A 211 -1.21 6.90 -15.70
N ASN A 212 -0.27 7.14 -14.79
CA ASN A 212 -0.39 6.69 -13.42
C ASN A 212 -1.25 7.67 -12.63
N LEU A 213 -2.01 7.15 -11.67
CA LEU A 213 -2.89 7.92 -10.82
C LEU A 213 -2.43 7.80 -9.36
N VAL A 214 -2.05 8.93 -8.74
CA VAL A 214 -1.50 9.01 -7.39
C VAL A 214 -2.37 9.92 -6.55
N HIS A 215 -3.23 9.37 -5.68
CA HIS A 215 -4.13 10.19 -4.85
C HIS A 215 -4.50 9.53 -3.53
N HIS A 216 -5.01 10.31 -2.60
CA HIS A 216 -5.39 9.84 -1.26
C HIS A 216 -4.24 9.19 -0.47
N ASN A 217 -2.98 9.38 -0.87
CA ASN A 217 -1.83 8.91 -0.13
C ASN A 217 -1.44 9.93 0.97
N ILE A 218 -0.73 9.45 1.98
CA ILE A 218 -0.25 10.25 3.09
C ILE A 218 1.27 10.25 3.03
N PHE A 219 1.84 11.43 2.85
CA PHE A 219 3.26 11.67 2.78
C PHE A 219 3.73 12.37 4.07
N ILE A 220 4.55 11.70 4.85
CA ILE A 220 5.03 12.21 6.14
C ILE A 220 6.55 12.23 6.11
N ASP A 221 7.07 13.45 6.15
CA ASP A 221 8.49 13.67 6.34
C ASP A 221 9.36 12.82 5.39
N ASN A 222 9.03 12.78 4.11
CA ASN A 222 9.88 12.24 3.06
C ASN A 222 10.71 13.36 2.44
N ALA A 223 11.72 13.01 1.64
CA ALA A 223 12.57 13.98 0.92
C ALA A 223 13.45 14.85 1.83
N PHE A 224 14.31 14.21 2.63
CA PHE A 224 15.16 14.92 3.61
C PHE A 224 16.54 15.27 3.12
N VAL A 225 17.01 14.73 1.99
CA VAL A 225 18.41 14.84 1.60
C VAL A 225 18.56 15.74 0.40
N GLU A 226 19.40 16.77 0.56
CA GLU A 226 20.04 17.39 -0.57
C GLU A 226 20.87 16.31 -1.29
N THR A 227 20.43 15.88 -2.46
CA THR A 227 21.20 14.92 -3.27
C THR A 227 22.35 15.66 -3.94
N TYR A 228 23.56 15.20 -3.66
CA TYR A 228 24.78 15.67 -4.33
C TYR A 228 25.15 14.69 -5.43
N ASP A 229 25.58 15.21 -6.58
CA ASP A 229 26.15 14.39 -7.63
C ASP A 229 27.56 13.85 -7.23
N ILE A 230 28.13 13.03 -8.10
CA ILE A 230 29.44 12.42 -7.87
C ILE A 230 30.58 13.45 -7.75
N ASP A 231 30.38 14.67 -8.23
CA ASP A 231 31.31 15.79 -8.14
C ASP A 231 31.04 16.67 -6.90
N GLY A 232 30.02 16.34 -6.09
CA GLY A 232 29.63 17.05 -4.87
C GLY A 232 28.83 18.32 -5.16
N GLU A 233 28.27 18.48 -6.32
CA GLU A 233 27.31 19.54 -6.64
C GLU A 233 25.89 19.14 -6.26
N LEU A 234 25.09 20.08 -5.78
CA LEU A 234 23.70 19.86 -5.39
C LEU A 234 22.90 19.43 -6.63
N PHE A 235 22.40 18.20 -6.64
CA PHE A 235 21.62 17.64 -7.74
C PHE A 235 20.15 18.14 -7.67
N GLY A 236 19.98 19.42 -7.57
CA GLY A 236 18.68 20.09 -7.41
C GLY A 236 18.22 20.16 -5.94
N ASN A 237 17.42 21.14 -5.63
CA ASN A 237 16.69 21.20 -4.35
C ASN A 237 15.50 20.27 -4.48
N ILE A 238 15.47 19.18 -3.72
CA ILE A 238 14.23 18.45 -3.47
C ILE A 238 13.27 19.40 -2.77
N THR A 239 12.14 19.68 -3.38
CA THR A 239 11.16 20.65 -2.88
C THR A 239 9.82 20.03 -2.56
N SER A 240 9.63 18.75 -2.90
CA SER A 240 8.40 18.02 -2.64
C SER A 240 8.64 16.57 -2.20
N GLN A 241 7.62 15.94 -1.66
CA GLN A 241 7.69 14.53 -1.24
C GLN A 241 7.36 13.54 -2.35
N GLY A 242 7.09 14.04 -3.57
CA GLY A 242 6.81 13.26 -4.77
C GLY A 242 7.72 13.63 -5.92
N TYR A 243 7.95 12.70 -6.85
CA TYR A 243 8.74 12.90 -8.06
C TYR A 243 8.03 12.35 -9.29
N ASP A 244 8.04 13.10 -10.39
CA ASP A 244 7.42 12.71 -11.65
C ASP A 244 8.27 13.13 -12.85
N ASP A 245 8.84 12.15 -13.50
CA ASP A 245 9.67 12.27 -14.71
C ASP A 245 8.95 11.67 -15.93
N GLY A 246 7.70 11.30 -15.72
CA GLY A 246 6.88 10.62 -16.71
C GLY A 246 6.01 11.55 -17.55
N LEU A 247 4.95 11.00 -18.12
CA LEU A 247 4.05 11.74 -19.00
C LEU A 247 2.58 11.49 -18.61
N GLN A 248 1.79 12.57 -18.53
CA GLN A 248 0.33 12.49 -18.33
C GLN A 248 -0.06 11.69 -17.06
N ASN A 249 0.76 11.74 -16.04
CA ASN A 249 0.43 11.26 -14.72
C ASN A 249 -0.48 12.26 -14.01
N THR A 250 -1.30 11.77 -13.06
CA THR A 250 -2.23 12.60 -12.32
C THR A 250 -2.04 12.37 -10.83
N TRP A 251 -1.86 13.46 -10.06
CA TRP A 251 -1.59 13.40 -8.62
C TRP A 251 -2.82 13.73 -7.76
N TYR A 252 -4.00 13.63 -8.32
CA TYR A 252 -5.28 13.88 -7.66
C TYR A 252 -6.39 13.04 -8.29
N ASP A 253 -7.50 12.91 -7.59
CA ASP A 253 -8.76 12.36 -8.11
C ASP A 253 -9.73 13.50 -8.45
N GLU A 254 -10.04 13.65 -9.72
CA GLU A 254 -10.93 14.71 -10.22
C GLU A 254 -12.39 14.50 -9.79
N GLU A 255 -12.84 13.26 -9.62
CA GLU A 255 -14.22 12.98 -9.23
C GLU A 255 -14.48 13.37 -7.77
N SER A 256 -13.63 12.93 -6.87
CA SER A 256 -13.72 13.27 -5.44
C SER A 256 -13.14 14.64 -5.09
N LYS A 257 -12.41 15.29 -6.02
CA LYS A 257 -11.62 16.50 -5.80
C LYS A 257 -10.70 16.39 -4.60
N THR A 258 -9.97 15.28 -4.57
CA THR A 258 -9.03 14.96 -3.50
C THR A 258 -7.71 14.49 -4.08
N GLY A 259 -6.63 15.16 -3.70
CA GLY A 259 -5.26 14.75 -3.98
C GLY A 259 -4.67 13.93 -2.85
N ASN A 260 -3.45 14.26 -2.47
CA ASN A 260 -2.72 13.57 -1.41
C ASN A 260 -2.60 14.47 -0.17
N PHE A 261 -2.18 13.87 0.93
CA PHE A 261 -1.93 14.55 2.21
C PHE A 261 -0.42 14.67 2.41
N TYR A 262 0.07 15.89 2.67
CA TYR A 262 1.50 16.15 2.83
C TYR A 262 1.79 16.84 4.17
N SER A 263 2.84 16.39 4.87
CA SER A 263 3.25 16.98 6.16
C SER A 263 3.83 18.39 6.01
N ASP A 264 4.45 18.69 4.89
CA ASP A 264 5.07 19.98 4.55
C ASP A 264 4.13 20.97 3.83
N TYR A 265 2.94 20.54 3.41
CA TYR A 265 1.99 21.43 2.73
C TYR A 265 1.45 22.53 3.65
N THR A 266 1.57 23.76 3.20
CA THR A 266 1.19 24.94 4.00
C THR A 266 -0.32 25.16 4.11
N GLY A 267 -1.13 24.49 3.27
CA GLY A 267 -2.58 24.63 3.17
C GLY A 267 -3.01 25.72 2.18
N LYS A 268 -2.15 26.15 1.26
CA LYS A 268 -2.45 27.18 0.26
C LYS A 268 -1.89 26.82 -1.11
N GLY A 269 -2.75 26.94 -2.13
CA GLY A 269 -2.40 26.68 -3.53
C GLY A 269 -2.25 25.19 -3.83
N ASP A 270 -1.71 24.91 -5.00
CA ASP A 270 -1.40 23.58 -5.45
C ASP A 270 -0.10 23.08 -4.80
N TYR A 271 0.12 21.77 -4.79
CA TYR A 271 1.38 21.18 -4.35
C TYR A 271 2.18 20.75 -5.58
N ALA A 272 3.31 21.43 -5.82
CA ALA A 272 4.19 21.07 -6.92
C ALA A 272 4.88 19.71 -6.64
N ILE A 273 5.03 18.91 -7.68
CA ILE A 273 5.73 17.64 -7.66
C ILE A 273 7.05 17.83 -8.39
N ASP A 274 8.15 17.41 -7.78
CA ASP A 274 9.47 17.51 -8.41
C ASP A 274 9.57 16.63 -9.66
N GLY A 275 10.50 16.92 -10.55
CA GLY A 275 10.76 16.17 -11.78
C GLY A 275 10.42 16.94 -13.05
N ASP A 276 10.80 16.37 -14.20
CA ASP A 276 10.71 17.02 -15.51
C ASP A 276 9.28 17.12 -16.06
N ALA A 277 8.31 16.39 -15.47
CA ALA A 277 6.92 16.40 -15.90
C ALA A 277 6.15 17.66 -15.49
N GLU A 278 6.71 18.50 -14.62
CA GLU A 278 6.05 19.69 -14.05
C GLU A 278 4.66 19.37 -13.46
N SER A 279 4.51 18.19 -12.89
CA SER A 279 3.25 17.69 -12.33
C SER A 279 2.83 18.47 -11.07
N VAL A 280 1.53 18.55 -10.83
CA VAL A 280 0.97 19.21 -9.66
C VAL A 280 -0.19 18.39 -9.07
N ASP A 281 -0.31 18.40 -7.75
CA ASP A 281 -1.53 18.02 -7.05
C ASP A 281 -2.37 19.29 -6.84
N ILE A 282 -3.50 19.40 -7.52
CA ILE A 282 -4.36 20.59 -7.45
C ILE A 282 -5.40 20.53 -6.31
N TYR A 283 -5.49 19.39 -5.62
CA TYR A 283 -6.36 19.22 -4.45
C TYR A 283 -5.61 18.73 -3.22
N PRO A 284 -4.39 19.27 -2.93
CA PRO A 284 -3.56 18.78 -1.84
C PRO A 284 -4.23 19.02 -0.49
N LYS A 285 -3.92 18.18 0.48
CA LYS A 285 -4.41 18.29 1.85
C LYS A 285 -3.25 18.44 2.84
N LYS A 286 -3.45 19.27 3.84
CA LYS A 286 -2.53 19.40 4.95
C LYS A 286 -2.78 18.28 5.96
N ILE A 287 -1.72 17.64 6.44
CA ILE A 287 -1.80 16.74 7.59
C ILE A 287 -2.06 17.59 8.85
N GLY A 288 -3.18 17.36 9.50
CA GLY A 288 -3.63 18.09 10.68
C GLY A 288 -4.66 17.30 11.47
N ALA A 289 -5.44 17.97 12.34
CA ALA A 289 -6.45 17.32 13.18
C ALA A 289 -7.50 16.50 12.37
N GLU A 290 -7.73 16.85 11.11
CA GLU A 290 -8.59 16.08 10.21
C GLU A 290 -7.88 14.82 9.64
N GLY A 291 -6.56 14.87 9.41
CA GLY A 291 -5.77 13.73 8.94
C GLY A 291 -5.67 12.61 9.99
N SER A 292 -5.59 12.96 11.26
CA SER A 292 -5.65 11.98 12.35
C SER A 292 -7.00 11.26 12.43
N SER A 293 -8.09 11.93 12.07
CA SER A 293 -9.43 11.33 11.98
C SER A 293 -9.55 10.40 10.77
N PHE A 294 -8.86 10.70 9.67
CA PHE A 294 -8.86 9.89 8.45
C PHE A 294 -8.06 8.59 8.63
N LEU A 295 -6.92 8.64 9.31
CA LEU A 295 -6.17 7.45 9.74
C LEU A 295 -7.02 6.53 10.64
N PHE A 296 -7.83 7.12 11.52
CA PHE A 296 -8.78 6.38 12.35
C PHE A 296 -9.89 5.72 11.51
N ILE A 297 -10.37 6.40 10.46
CA ILE A 297 -11.43 5.89 9.58
C ILE A 297 -10.90 4.77 8.69
N ILE A 298 -9.69 4.87 8.14
CA ILE A 298 -9.06 3.80 7.33
C ILE A 298 -8.85 2.55 8.20
N SER A 299 -8.32 2.70 9.41
CA SER A 299 -8.17 1.59 10.34
C SER A 299 -9.53 0.97 10.74
N LEU A 300 -10.56 1.80 10.89
CA LEU A 300 -11.91 1.35 11.22
C LEU A 300 -12.61 0.64 10.04
N ILE A 301 -12.45 1.13 8.81
CA ILE A 301 -12.97 0.50 7.59
C ILE A 301 -12.29 -0.84 7.35
N THR A 302 -10.99 -0.94 7.58
CA THR A 302 -10.25 -2.20 7.47
C THR A 302 -10.74 -3.22 8.50
N ILE A 303 -10.98 -2.79 9.74
CA ILE A 303 -11.54 -3.63 10.82
C ILE A 303 -12.97 -4.06 10.50
N ILE A 304 -13.82 -3.16 9.98
CA ILE A 304 -15.21 -3.47 9.63
C ILE A 304 -15.28 -4.40 8.39
N SER A 305 -14.40 -4.23 7.41
CA SER A 305 -14.30 -5.11 6.24
C SER A 305 -13.86 -6.53 6.64
N LEU A 306 -12.93 -6.65 7.55
CA LEU A 306 -12.52 -7.95 8.12
C LEU A 306 -13.64 -8.59 8.95
N ALA A 307 -14.38 -7.82 9.74
CA ALA A 307 -15.49 -8.30 10.54
C ALA A 307 -16.69 -8.74 9.69
N SER A 308 -17.01 -8.01 8.61
CA SER A 308 -18.13 -8.35 7.73
C SER A 308 -17.88 -9.62 6.89
N LYS A 309 -16.65 -9.85 6.44
CA LYS A 309 -16.26 -11.10 5.77
C LYS A 309 -16.37 -12.31 6.72
N ARG A 310 -16.11 -12.12 8.02
CA ARG A 310 -16.21 -13.18 9.03
C ARG A 310 -17.67 -13.62 9.29
N VAL A 311 -18.62 -12.69 9.22
CA VAL A 311 -20.05 -12.98 9.39
C VAL A 311 -20.65 -13.74 8.19
N ILE A 312 -20.11 -13.52 7.00
CA ILE A 312 -20.56 -14.21 5.77
C ILE A 312 -20.02 -15.65 5.73
N ASN A 313 -18.75 -15.87 6.11
CA ASN A 313 -18.15 -17.20 6.10
C ASN A 313 -18.61 -18.15 7.22
N ASN A 314 -19.25 -17.62 8.28
CA ASN A 314 -19.85 -18.44 9.34
C ASN A 314 -21.32 -18.79 9.11
N LYS A 315 -21.88 -18.46 7.93
CA LYS A 315 -23.28 -18.79 7.54
C LYS A 315 -23.40 -19.68 6.32
N LEU A 316 -22.31 -20.21 5.83
CA LEU A 316 -22.19 -21.32 4.86
C LEU A 316 -21.52 -22.50 5.54
#